data_da5f733801560ac115b86bd0d9f07b3d
#
_entry.id   da5f733801560ac115b86bd0d9f07b3d
#
_cell.length_a   1.000
_cell.length_b   1.000
_cell.length_c   1.000
_cell.angle_alpha   90.00
_cell.angle_beta   90.00
_cell.angle_gamma   90.00
#
_symmetry.space_group_name_H-M   'P 1'
#
loop_
_entity.id
_entity.type
_entity.pdbx_description
1 polymer ?
#
loop_
_entity_poly.entity_id
_entity_poly.type
_entity_poly.pdbx_seq_one_letter_code
_entity_poly.pdbx_strand_id
1 'polypeptide(L)'
;MAVFVCARCDAVLTGSVERVALPVCAHQKYGHDLLPALMESGTYAVDPEPAGPPWRPWSEVGAEEAEARGVFAPEFSLSFGAPGAVVVAPGDTRGTVLIPERCDGYCIGLDGRAGPNLACACCGSAVATRIDDCSYWQAVWLTPGAVRRVPDDGPEHAMTDWEALAEQHQGAPPIESCGAWNARWEAAVGAALAHLLSVSAGARVALPDGVMEETFGRALDALLPPGPTRRRVVLAGPGLPPADEDIALVPRHPRTGEVWRPPGGTAAVPLEADVWLHMAFPCAQLPVPVTGGMPEGVFRDDPLPPYPWRLFRPDREVFLSTLARLPAVREPWLRGIYDRMRDAPYACPF
;
A
#
# COMPACT_ATOMS: atom_id res chain seq x y z
N MET A 1 -14.35 -6.56 16.80
CA MET A 1 -13.08 -7.30 17.00
C MET A 1 -13.24 -8.75 16.55
N ALA A 2 -12.13 -9.45 16.32
CA ALA A 2 -12.13 -10.88 15.99
C ALA A 2 -10.82 -11.52 16.45
N VAL A 3 -10.84 -12.83 16.68
CA VAL A 3 -9.65 -13.68 16.79
C VAL A 3 -9.67 -14.70 15.66
N PHE A 4 -8.50 -15.13 15.22
CA PHE A 4 -8.37 -16.21 14.25
C PHE A 4 -7.93 -17.48 14.96
N VAL A 5 -8.58 -18.58 14.64
CA VAL A 5 -8.30 -19.89 15.21
C VAL A 5 -7.93 -20.89 14.11
N CYS A 6 -7.20 -21.94 14.48
CA CYS A 6 -6.88 -23.03 13.58
C CYS A 6 -8.16 -23.75 13.13
N ALA A 7 -8.40 -23.89 11.85
CA ALA A 7 -9.59 -24.56 11.32
C ALA A 7 -9.67 -26.07 11.70
N ARG A 8 -8.53 -26.68 12.09
CA ARG A 8 -8.45 -28.10 12.41
C ARG A 8 -8.68 -28.43 13.89
N CYS A 9 -8.24 -27.54 14.82
CA CYS A 9 -8.24 -27.87 16.25
C CYS A 9 -8.71 -26.72 17.14
N ASP A 10 -9.20 -25.63 16.56
CA ASP A 10 -9.72 -24.43 17.24
C ASP A 10 -8.72 -23.70 18.16
N ALA A 11 -7.42 -24.06 18.10
CA ALA A 11 -6.39 -23.35 18.83
C ALA A 11 -6.32 -21.88 18.35
N VAL A 12 -6.21 -20.95 19.31
CA VAL A 12 -6.12 -19.52 19.02
C VAL A 12 -4.79 -19.20 18.35
N LEU A 13 -4.84 -18.48 17.23
CA LEU A 13 -3.68 -18.13 16.40
C LEU A 13 -3.36 -16.63 16.40
N THR A 14 -4.29 -15.78 16.84
CA THR A 14 -4.05 -14.33 16.95
C THR A 14 -4.57 -13.78 18.27
N GLY A 15 -4.05 -12.60 18.67
CA GLY A 15 -4.77 -11.75 19.62
C GLY A 15 -6.10 -11.26 19.03
N SER A 16 -6.84 -10.47 19.80
CA SER A 16 -8.01 -9.75 19.30
C SER A 16 -7.56 -8.67 18.31
N VAL A 17 -8.13 -8.68 17.11
CA VAL A 17 -7.76 -7.78 16.03
C VAL A 17 -9.00 -7.15 15.38
N GLU A 18 -8.86 -5.91 14.91
CA GLU A 18 -9.91 -5.16 14.23
C GLU A 18 -9.68 -5.12 12.73
N ARG A 19 -10.75 -5.17 11.95
CA ARG A 19 -10.64 -5.10 10.49
C ARG A 19 -10.34 -3.69 10.01
N VAL A 20 -9.33 -3.57 9.13
CA VAL A 20 -8.98 -2.35 8.41
C VAL A 20 -8.86 -2.63 6.92
N ALA A 21 -8.72 -1.59 6.11
CA ALA A 21 -8.43 -1.73 4.68
C ALA A 21 -7.04 -2.31 4.46
N LEU A 22 -6.87 -3.11 3.41
CA LEU A 22 -5.54 -3.56 3.01
C LEU A 22 -4.73 -2.35 2.49
N PRO A 23 -3.55 -2.06 3.05
CA PRO A 23 -2.69 -0.98 2.56
C PRO A 23 -2.28 -1.21 1.11
N VAL A 24 -2.18 -0.16 0.31
CA VAL A 24 -1.74 -0.27 -1.10
C VAL A 24 -0.31 -0.78 -1.24
N CYS A 25 0.50 -0.63 -0.20
CA CYS A 25 1.86 -1.15 -0.13
C CYS A 25 1.97 -2.64 0.24
N ALA A 26 0.85 -3.35 0.44
CA ALA A 26 0.85 -4.72 0.96
C ALA A 26 1.73 -5.71 0.16
N HIS A 27 1.86 -5.51 -1.14
CA HIS A 27 2.67 -6.34 -2.04
C HIS A 27 3.89 -5.59 -2.60
N GLN A 28 4.22 -4.42 -2.05
CA GLN A 28 5.39 -3.64 -2.44
C GLN A 28 6.67 -4.41 -2.15
N LYS A 29 7.64 -4.32 -3.07
CA LYS A 29 9.01 -4.78 -2.89
C LYS A 29 9.95 -3.58 -2.90
N TYR A 30 10.77 -3.43 -1.88
CA TYR A 30 11.49 -2.19 -1.62
C TYR A 30 12.99 -2.41 -1.41
N GLY A 31 13.74 -2.56 -2.47
CA GLY A 31 15.20 -2.65 -2.42
C GLY A 31 15.73 -3.72 -1.46
N HIS A 32 16.81 -3.42 -0.73
CA HIS A 32 17.37 -4.25 0.32
C HIS A 32 17.17 -3.66 1.72
N ASP A 33 16.18 -2.81 1.88
CA ASP A 33 15.87 -2.19 3.16
C ASP A 33 14.99 -3.10 4.02
N LEU A 34 15.15 -3.01 5.32
CA LEU A 34 14.29 -3.67 6.29
C LEU A 34 13.06 -2.75 6.50
N LEU A 35 11.92 -3.17 5.98
CA LEU A 35 10.68 -2.45 6.19
C LEU A 35 10.05 -2.82 7.54
N PRO A 36 9.31 -1.90 8.16
CA PRO A 36 8.57 -2.17 9.40
C PRO A 36 7.39 -3.12 9.16
N ALA A 37 6.58 -3.33 10.21
CA ALA A 37 5.36 -4.11 10.09
C ALA A 37 4.37 -3.44 9.11
N LEU A 38 3.78 -4.27 8.24
CA LEU A 38 2.73 -3.83 7.29
C LEU A 38 1.49 -3.33 8.02
N MET A 39 1.06 -4.10 9.02
CA MET A 39 -0.13 -3.84 9.80
C MET A 39 0.22 -3.25 11.15
N GLU A 40 -0.62 -2.34 11.62
CA GLU A 40 -0.57 -1.90 13.02
C GLU A 40 -1.02 -3.04 13.94
N SER A 41 -0.40 -3.11 15.12
CA SER A 41 -0.81 -4.12 16.12
C SER A 41 -2.27 -3.96 16.51
N GLY A 42 -2.96 -5.07 16.67
CA GLY A 42 -4.40 -5.10 16.93
C GLY A 42 -5.27 -4.92 15.70
N THR A 43 -4.69 -4.93 14.48
CA THR A 43 -5.45 -4.82 13.23
C THR A 43 -5.22 -6.00 12.27
N TYR A 44 -6.20 -6.23 11.40
CA TYR A 44 -6.06 -7.17 10.28
C TYR A 44 -6.70 -6.62 9.02
N ALA A 45 -6.17 -7.03 7.87
CA ALA A 45 -6.81 -6.80 6.58
C ALA A 45 -7.02 -8.11 5.83
N VAL A 46 -7.88 -8.08 4.83
CA VAL A 46 -8.17 -9.23 3.95
C VAL A 46 -7.75 -8.85 2.54
N ASP A 47 -6.89 -9.67 1.95
CA ASP A 47 -6.54 -9.54 0.54
C ASP A 47 -7.67 -10.16 -0.30
N PRO A 48 -8.39 -9.38 -1.10
CA PRO A 48 -9.43 -9.89 -1.95
C PRO A 48 -8.89 -10.70 -3.14
N GLU A 49 -7.62 -10.47 -3.49
CA GLU A 49 -7.00 -11.13 -4.64
C GLU A 49 -6.45 -12.53 -4.27
N PRO A 50 -6.36 -13.43 -5.26
CA PRO A 50 -5.66 -14.70 -5.08
C PRO A 50 -4.19 -14.46 -4.70
N ALA A 51 -3.72 -15.12 -3.66
CA ALA A 51 -2.34 -15.02 -3.20
C ALA A 51 -1.68 -16.40 -3.06
N GLY A 52 -0.36 -16.43 -3.31
CA GLY A 52 0.41 -17.68 -3.21
C GLY A 52 0.28 -18.61 -4.42
N PRO A 53 0.89 -19.80 -4.34
CA PRO A 53 0.89 -20.78 -5.41
C PRO A 53 -0.48 -21.42 -5.64
N PRO A 54 -0.75 -21.97 -6.86
CA PRO A 54 0.18 -22.04 -7.99
C PRO A 54 0.29 -20.71 -8.74
N TRP A 55 1.50 -20.39 -9.20
CA TRP A 55 1.76 -19.25 -10.07
C TRP A 55 1.80 -19.70 -11.51
N ARG A 56 1.09 -18.99 -12.41
CA ARG A 56 1.13 -19.22 -13.84
C ARG A 56 1.69 -18.03 -14.59
N PRO A 57 2.67 -18.20 -15.48
CA PRO A 57 3.15 -17.15 -16.35
C PRO A 57 2.01 -16.53 -17.17
N TRP A 58 2.09 -15.25 -17.44
CA TRP A 58 1.11 -14.55 -18.30
C TRP A 58 0.88 -15.25 -19.63
N SER A 59 1.95 -15.77 -20.25
CA SER A 59 1.89 -16.48 -21.53
C SER A 59 1.03 -17.76 -21.50
N GLU A 60 0.83 -18.35 -20.33
CA GLU A 60 -0.02 -19.54 -20.15
C GLU A 60 -1.47 -19.17 -19.82
N VAL A 61 -1.68 -18.06 -19.12
CA VAL A 61 -3.02 -17.61 -18.71
C VAL A 61 -3.77 -17.02 -19.90
N GLY A 62 -3.12 -16.18 -20.69
CA GLY A 62 -3.75 -15.44 -21.77
C GLY A 62 -4.58 -14.24 -21.30
N ALA A 63 -4.83 -13.31 -22.23
CA ALA A 63 -5.45 -12.02 -21.91
C ALA A 63 -6.90 -12.17 -21.41
N GLU A 64 -7.70 -13.06 -22.02
CA GLU A 64 -9.11 -13.23 -21.67
C GLU A 64 -9.31 -13.75 -20.23
N GLU A 65 -8.55 -14.77 -19.83
CA GLU A 65 -8.61 -15.30 -18.47
C GLU A 65 -8.08 -14.30 -17.45
N ALA A 66 -7.03 -13.55 -17.80
CA ALA A 66 -6.48 -12.49 -16.94
C ALA A 66 -7.48 -11.33 -16.75
N GLU A 67 -8.15 -10.90 -17.82
CA GLU A 67 -9.20 -9.87 -17.75
C GLU A 67 -10.40 -10.31 -16.89
N ALA A 68 -10.81 -11.57 -16.99
CA ALA A 68 -11.85 -12.13 -16.13
C ALA A 68 -11.47 -12.13 -14.65
N ARG A 69 -10.18 -12.01 -14.33
CA ARG A 69 -9.60 -11.85 -12.99
C ARG A 69 -9.29 -10.40 -12.63
N GLY A 70 -9.70 -9.43 -13.46
CA GLY A 70 -9.47 -8.00 -13.23
C GLY A 70 -8.05 -7.52 -13.56
N VAL A 71 -7.27 -8.28 -14.35
CA VAL A 71 -5.92 -7.89 -14.79
C VAL A 71 -5.92 -7.64 -16.29
N PHE A 72 -5.73 -6.40 -16.69
CA PHE A 72 -5.90 -5.89 -18.05
C PHE A 72 -4.59 -5.63 -18.81
N ALA A 73 -3.45 -5.81 -18.15
CA ALA A 73 -2.12 -5.70 -18.76
C ALA A 73 -1.21 -6.84 -18.29
N PRO A 74 -0.18 -7.24 -19.11
CA PRO A 74 0.66 -8.39 -18.82
C PRO A 74 1.48 -8.20 -17.55
N GLU A 75 1.26 -9.06 -16.57
CA GLU A 75 2.14 -9.26 -15.43
C GLU A 75 3.11 -10.43 -15.68
N PHE A 76 4.14 -10.55 -14.87
CA PHE A 76 5.09 -11.66 -14.99
C PHE A 76 4.39 -13.02 -14.79
N SER A 77 3.58 -13.12 -13.74
CA SER A 77 2.77 -14.29 -13.44
C SER A 77 1.55 -13.88 -12.60
N LEU A 78 0.48 -14.65 -12.70
CA LEU A 78 -0.71 -14.49 -11.87
C LEU A 78 -0.80 -15.60 -10.83
N SER A 79 -1.25 -15.26 -9.64
CA SER A 79 -1.57 -16.24 -8.62
C SER A 79 -2.89 -16.95 -8.93
N PHE A 80 -2.90 -18.27 -8.77
CA PHE A 80 -4.08 -19.13 -8.79
C PHE A 80 -4.33 -19.75 -7.41
N GLY A 81 -3.73 -19.16 -6.38
CA GLY A 81 -4.01 -19.50 -4.99
C GLY A 81 -5.40 -19.11 -4.53
N ALA A 82 -5.71 -19.36 -3.30
CA ALA A 82 -6.98 -18.99 -2.72
C ALA A 82 -7.04 -17.46 -2.45
N PRO A 83 -8.14 -16.77 -2.78
CA PRO A 83 -8.36 -15.40 -2.35
C PRO A 83 -8.72 -15.35 -0.86
N GLY A 84 -8.65 -14.16 -0.28
CA GLY A 84 -9.07 -13.94 1.10
C GLY A 84 -8.00 -14.25 2.14
N ALA A 85 -6.73 -14.20 1.77
CA ALA A 85 -5.64 -14.25 2.74
C ALA A 85 -5.80 -13.10 3.75
N VAL A 86 -5.62 -13.41 5.03
CA VAL A 86 -5.73 -12.43 6.11
C VAL A 86 -4.34 -12.04 6.55
N VAL A 87 -4.06 -10.74 6.62
CA VAL A 87 -2.77 -10.23 7.10
C VAL A 87 -2.91 -9.60 8.46
N VAL A 88 -1.96 -9.90 9.35
CA VAL A 88 -1.82 -9.32 10.69
C VAL A 88 -0.36 -8.91 10.95
N ALA A 89 -0.15 -8.05 11.94
CA ALA A 89 1.20 -7.76 12.41
C ALA A 89 1.85 -9.02 13.02
N PRO A 90 3.18 -9.22 12.87
CA PRO A 90 3.86 -10.37 13.46
C PRO A 90 3.65 -10.51 14.97
N GLY A 91 3.58 -9.38 15.69
CA GLY A 91 3.35 -9.35 17.15
C GLY A 91 1.97 -9.80 17.60
N ASP A 92 1.00 -9.88 16.70
CA ASP A 92 -0.37 -10.30 17.02
C ASP A 92 -0.58 -11.81 16.90
N THR A 93 0.39 -12.56 16.38
CA THR A 93 0.29 -14.02 16.25
C THR A 93 0.47 -14.74 17.59
N ARG A 94 -0.25 -15.82 17.77
CA ARG A 94 -0.24 -16.67 18.96
C ARG A 94 -0.25 -18.15 18.54
N GLY A 95 0.22 -19.03 19.41
CA GLY A 95 0.08 -20.47 19.23
C GLY A 95 0.63 -21.02 17.92
N THR A 96 1.63 -20.37 17.34
CA THR A 96 2.29 -20.81 16.11
C THR A 96 3.75 -21.13 16.35
N VAL A 97 4.31 -22.03 15.54
CA VAL A 97 5.72 -22.39 15.52
C VAL A 97 6.25 -22.37 14.09
N LEU A 98 7.53 -22.01 13.90
CA LEU A 98 8.16 -22.04 12.58
C LEU A 98 8.26 -23.49 12.08
N ILE A 99 8.14 -23.65 10.76
CA ILE A 99 8.43 -24.87 10.01
C ILE A 99 9.85 -24.71 9.45
N PRO A 100 10.88 -25.29 10.06
CA PRO A 100 12.29 -25.00 9.74
C PRO A 100 12.63 -25.21 8.26
N GLU A 101 12.05 -26.25 7.65
CA GLU A 101 12.30 -26.64 6.25
C GLU A 101 11.74 -25.61 5.23
N ARG A 102 11.03 -24.58 5.72
CA ARG A 102 10.44 -23.49 4.93
C ARG A 102 10.97 -22.10 5.29
N CYS A 103 12.11 -22.07 5.96
CA CYS A 103 12.77 -20.86 6.45
C CYS A 103 14.15 -20.64 5.79
N ASP A 104 14.30 -20.99 4.51
CA ASP A 104 15.55 -20.92 3.75
C ASP A 104 15.56 -19.77 2.70
N GLY A 105 14.83 -18.68 2.98
CA GLY A 105 14.76 -17.48 2.15
C GLY A 105 16.13 -16.81 1.93
N TYR A 106 16.13 -15.77 1.06
CA TYR A 106 17.38 -15.20 0.53
C TYR A 106 18.27 -14.50 1.58
N CYS A 107 17.75 -13.51 2.30
CA CYS A 107 18.58 -12.66 3.15
C CYS A 107 18.48 -13.07 4.63
N ILE A 108 17.27 -13.08 5.17
CA ILE A 108 16.99 -13.41 6.57
C ILE A 108 16.33 -14.79 6.69
N GLY A 109 15.76 -15.30 5.61
CA GLY A 109 15.20 -16.64 5.53
C GLY A 109 13.67 -16.72 5.60
N LEU A 110 12.97 -15.59 5.77
CA LEU A 110 11.53 -15.56 5.90
C LEU A 110 10.89 -14.73 4.77
N ASP A 111 11.16 -15.07 3.51
CA ASP A 111 10.60 -14.38 2.32
C ASP A 111 9.29 -15.01 1.81
N GLY A 112 8.83 -16.10 2.41
CA GLY A 112 7.57 -16.75 2.08
C GLY A 112 7.54 -17.57 0.79
N ARG A 113 8.65 -17.69 0.06
CA ARG A 113 8.70 -18.41 -1.24
C ARG A 113 8.36 -19.89 -1.15
N ALA A 114 8.65 -20.52 0.00
CA ALA A 114 8.33 -21.92 0.26
C ALA A 114 6.86 -22.15 0.70
N GLY A 115 6.03 -21.11 0.69
CA GLY A 115 4.65 -21.13 1.15
C GLY A 115 4.53 -21.02 2.68
N PRO A 116 3.44 -21.52 3.28
CA PRO A 116 3.20 -21.37 4.72
C PRO A 116 4.33 -21.93 5.56
N ASN A 117 5.00 -21.08 6.34
CA ASN A 117 6.17 -21.41 7.18
C ASN A 117 5.87 -21.35 8.69
N LEU A 118 4.58 -21.11 9.06
CA LEU A 118 4.08 -21.22 10.42
C LEU A 118 3.08 -22.37 10.53
N ALA A 119 3.30 -23.25 11.50
CA ALA A 119 2.39 -24.31 11.89
C ALA A 119 1.65 -23.96 13.18
N CYS A 120 0.41 -24.47 13.33
CA CYS A 120 -0.31 -24.45 14.59
C CYS A 120 0.47 -25.27 15.63
N ALA A 121 0.84 -24.69 16.76
CA ALA A 121 1.59 -25.36 17.81
C ALA A 121 0.83 -26.55 18.43
N CYS A 122 -0.50 -26.57 18.34
CA CYS A 122 -1.34 -27.63 18.87
C CYS A 122 -1.39 -28.86 17.96
N CYS A 123 -1.67 -28.69 16.65
CA CYS A 123 -1.95 -29.81 15.74
C CYS A 123 -0.94 -29.95 14.59
N GLY A 124 0.05 -29.08 14.48
CA GLY A 124 1.08 -29.12 13.43
C GLY A 124 0.61 -28.72 12.03
N SER A 125 -0.67 -28.33 11.83
CA SER A 125 -1.15 -27.89 10.52
C SER A 125 -0.49 -26.58 10.14
N ALA A 126 0.00 -26.44 8.89
CA ALA A 126 0.49 -25.19 8.34
C ALA A 126 -0.67 -24.18 8.24
N VAL A 127 -0.54 -23.02 8.89
CA VAL A 127 -1.66 -22.05 9.05
C VAL A 127 -1.33 -20.66 8.53
N ALA A 128 -0.06 -20.31 8.36
CA ALA A 128 0.31 -18.97 7.94
C ALA A 128 1.70 -18.92 7.29
N THR A 129 1.95 -17.82 6.57
CA THR A 129 3.25 -17.43 6.05
C THR A 129 3.73 -16.18 6.78
N ARG A 130 4.78 -16.29 7.56
CA ARG A 130 5.51 -15.14 8.11
C ARG A 130 6.49 -14.62 7.06
N ILE A 131 6.40 -13.34 6.79
CA ILE A 131 7.36 -12.58 5.99
C ILE A 131 8.15 -11.69 6.94
N ASP A 132 9.48 -11.85 6.94
CA ASP A 132 10.41 -11.06 7.74
C ASP A 132 11.77 -11.14 7.03
N ASP A 133 11.88 -10.46 5.93
CA ASP A 133 13.09 -10.45 5.10
C ASP A 133 13.29 -9.04 4.52
N CYS A 134 14.49 -8.72 4.05
CA CYS A 134 14.75 -7.47 3.36
C CYS A 134 13.88 -7.36 2.10
N SER A 135 13.56 -6.17 1.70
CA SER A 135 12.67 -5.83 0.57
C SER A 135 11.17 -6.04 0.82
N TYR A 136 10.77 -6.56 1.96
CA TYR A 136 9.36 -6.84 2.26
C TYR A 136 8.91 -6.15 3.53
N TRP A 137 7.63 -5.80 3.57
CA TRP A 137 6.96 -5.45 4.81
C TRP A 137 6.84 -6.68 5.70
N GLN A 138 7.17 -6.52 6.99
CA GLN A 138 6.99 -7.58 7.96
C GLN A 138 5.50 -7.87 8.14
N ALA A 139 5.10 -9.12 7.96
CA ALA A 139 3.70 -9.51 8.00
C ALA A 139 3.54 -10.98 8.33
N VAL A 140 2.35 -11.35 8.81
CA VAL A 140 1.90 -12.74 8.86
C VAL A 140 0.62 -12.88 8.07
N TRP A 141 0.69 -13.67 7.00
CA TRP A 141 -0.42 -13.96 6.11
C TRP A 141 -1.04 -15.29 6.51
N LEU A 142 -2.22 -15.23 7.13
CA LEU A 142 -2.99 -16.43 7.50
C LEU A 142 -3.55 -17.09 6.24
N THR A 143 -3.34 -18.40 6.13
CA THR A 143 -3.73 -19.16 4.95
C THR A 143 -5.24 -19.36 4.88
N PRO A 144 -5.92 -18.96 3.79
CA PRO A 144 -7.34 -19.21 3.60
C PRO A 144 -7.68 -20.71 3.75
N GLY A 145 -8.77 -21.00 4.46
CA GLY A 145 -9.20 -22.38 4.74
C GLY A 145 -8.41 -23.11 5.84
N ALA A 146 -7.20 -22.66 6.19
CA ALA A 146 -6.46 -23.21 7.35
C ALA A 146 -6.79 -22.49 8.66
N VAL A 147 -7.42 -21.33 8.57
CA VAL A 147 -7.87 -20.54 9.72
C VAL A 147 -9.34 -20.20 9.64
N ARG A 148 -9.96 -19.95 10.78
CA ARG A 148 -11.35 -19.53 10.89
C ARG A 148 -11.44 -18.27 11.75
N ARG A 149 -12.19 -17.28 11.28
CA ARG A 149 -12.49 -16.06 12.03
C ARG A 149 -13.55 -16.36 13.07
N VAL A 150 -13.32 -15.96 14.32
CA VAL A 150 -14.27 -16.02 15.42
C VAL A 150 -14.52 -14.59 15.90
N PRO A 151 -15.78 -14.14 15.99
CA PRO A 151 -16.09 -12.87 16.64
C PRO A 151 -15.53 -12.84 18.05
N ASP A 152 -15.04 -11.68 18.47
CA ASP A 152 -14.58 -11.42 19.83
C ASP A 152 -15.39 -10.26 20.40
N ASP A 153 -15.87 -10.44 21.64
CA ASP A 153 -16.73 -9.47 22.35
C ASP A 153 -15.95 -8.25 22.88
N GLY A 154 -14.72 -8.05 22.41
CA GLY A 154 -13.94 -6.85 22.70
C GLY A 154 -14.67 -5.58 22.26
N PRO A 155 -14.35 -4.43 22.87
CA PRO A 155 -14.96 -3.16 22.50
C PRO A 155 -14.70 -2.87 21.01
N GLU A 156 -15.78 -2.75 20.23
CA GLU A 156 -15.68 -2.20 18.88
C GLU A 156 -15.32 -0.72 18.98
N HIS A 157 -14.24 -0.33 18.34
CA HIS A 157 -13.96 1.10 18.18
C HIS A 157 -15.02 1.69 17.24
N ALA A 158 -15.62 2.81 17.66
CA ALA A 158 -16.57 3.52 16.81
C ALA A 158 -15.98 3.75 15.43
N MET A 159 -16.80 3.53 14.39
CA MET A 159 -16.40 3.88 13.03
C MET A 159 -16.05 5.37 13.01
N THR A 160 -14.81 5.68 12.70
CA THR A 160 -14.39 7.06 12.46
C THR A 160 -15.10 7.53 11.18
N ASP A 161 -15.91 8.55 11.27
CA ASP A 161 -16.48 9.18 10.08
C ASP A 161 -15.43 10.06 9.37
N TRP A 162 -15.79 10.60 8.22
CA TRP A 162 -14.89 11.42 7.42
C TRP A 162 -14.48 12.73 8.13
N GLU A 163 -15.38 13.32 8.89
CA GLU A 163 -15.14 14.55 9.64
C GLU A 163 -14.17 14.30 10.79
N ALA A 164 -14.39 13.24 11.57
CA ALA A 164 -13.49 12.85 12.65
C ALA A 164 -12.10 12.41 12.12
N LEU A 165 -12.02 11.84 10.92
CA LEU A 165 -10.74 11.55 10.26
C LEU A 165 -9.97 12.84 9.95
N ALA A 166 -10.65 13.86 9.42
CA ALA A 166 -10.04 15.14 9.10
C ALA A 166 -9.59 15.90 10.36
N GLU A 167 -10.35 15.81 11.46
CA GLU A 167 -10.02 16.46 12.74
C GLU A 167 -8.74 15.91 13.38
N GLN A 168 -8.33 14.69 13.07
CA GLN A 168 -7.10 14.12 13.59
C GLN A 168 -5.85 14.89 13.15
N HIS A 169 -5.87 15.52 11.95
CA HIS A 169 -4.77 16.31 11.37
C HIS A 169 -3.38 15.61 11.44
N GLN A 170 -3.37 14.30 11.61
CA GLN A 170 -2.16 13.49 11.78
C GLN A 170 -1.97 12.63 10.54
N GLY A 171 -1.29 13.20 9.55
CA GLY A 171 -0.81 12.43 8.41
C GLY A 171 0.56 11.81 8.67
N ALA A 172 0.91 10.76 7.93
CA ALA A 172 2.25 10.22 7.94
C ALA A 172 3.25 11.23 7.32
N PRO A 173 4.39 11.48 7.96
CA PRO A 173 5.40 12.35 7.38
C PRO A 173 6.00 11.72 6.11
N PRO A 174 6.32 12.53 5.08
CA PRO A 174 6.89 12.02 3.83
C PRO A 174 8.32 11.51 3.96
N ILE A 175 9.04 11.95 5.01
CA ILE A 175 10.46 11.68 5.23
C ILE A 175 10.64 11.00 6.58
N GLU A 176 11.36 9.88 6.58
CA GLU A 176 11.74 9.14 7.77
C GLU A 176 12.86 9.85 8.55
N SER A 177 13.01 9.50 9.82
CA SER A 177 14.06 10.09 10.70
C SER A 177 15.49 9.91 10.18
N CYS A 178 15.74 8.92 9.33
CA CYS A 178 17.04 8.70 8.68
C CYS A 178 17.27 9.58 7.44
N GLY A 179 16.29 10.41 7.03
CA GLY A 179 16.37 11.23 5.81
C GLY A 179 15.95 10.50 4.52
N ALA A 180 15.44 9.28 4.62
CA ALA A 180 14.85 8.56 3.49
C ALA A 180 13.39 8.96 3.28
N TRP A 181 12.88 8.81 2.05
CA TRP A 181 11.45 8.89 1.81
C TRP A 181 10.73 7.72 2.47
N ASN A 182 9.54 7.99 2.98
CA ASN A 182 8.69 6.98 3.57
C ASN A 182 8.15 6.05 2.47
N ALA A 183 8.38 4.74 2.61
CA ALA A 183 7.98 3.74 1.62
C ALA A 183 6.46 3.69 1.40
N ARG A 184 5.64 3.99 2.42
CA ARG A 184 4.17 4.11 2.29
C ARG A 184 3.78 5.27 1.38
N TRP A 185 4.50 6.40 1.48
CA TRP A 185 4.29 7.53 0.58
C TRP A 185 4.61 7.17 -0.86
N GLU A 186 5.74 6.52 -1.11
CA GLU A 186 6.13 6.11 -2.46
C GLU A 186 5.09 5.15 -3.05
N ALA A 187 4.55 4.21 -2.25
CA ALA A 187 3.49 3.31 -2.66
C ALA A 187 2.16 4.04 -2.92
N ALA A 188 1.71 4.88 -1.98
CA ALA A 188 0.45 5.61 -2.10
C ALA A 188 0.43 6.54 -3.33
N VAL A 189 1.54 7.25 -3.55
CA VAL A 189 1.69 8.12 -4.74
C VAL A 189 1.80 7.28 -6.01
N GLY A 190 2.47 6.12 -5.98
CA GLY A 190 2.51 5.17 -7.09
C GLY A 190 1.12 4.71 -7.53
N ALA A 191 0.29 4.30 -6.57
CA ALA A 191 -1.11 3.92 -6.84
C ALA A 191 -1.94 5.11 -7.36
N ALA A 192 -1.85 6.26 -6.70
CA ALA A 192 -2.58 7.46 -7.10
C ALA A 192 -2.17 7.95 -8.50
N LEU A 193 -0.87 7.86 -8.86
CA LEU A 193 -0.35 8.20 -10.18
C LEU A 193 -0.99 7.33 -11.28
N ALA A 194 -1.16 6.03 -11.04
CA ALA A 194 -1.84 5.12 -11.98
C ALA A 194 -3.29 5.55 -12.23
N HIS A 195 -4.02 5.87 -11.17
CA HIS A 195 -5.38 6.39 -11.28
C HIS A 195 -5.41 7.76 -11.96
N LEU A 196 -4.48 8.67 -11.63
CA LEU A 196 -4.40 10.01 -12.21
C LEU A 196 -4.15 9.96 -13.72
N LEU A 197 -3.24 9.10 -14.18
CA LEU A 197 -3.06 8.86 -15.61
C LEU A 197 -4.34 8.34 -16.25
N SER A 198 -4.99 7.35 -15.65
CA SER A 198 -6.24 6.80 -16.17
C SER A 198 -7.31 7.88 -16.38
N VAL A 199 -7.55 8.74 -15.37
CA VAL A 199 -8.59 9.79 -15.46
C VAL A 199 -8.16 10.98 -16.30
N SER A 200 -6.85 11.23 -16.50
CA SER A 200 -6.36 12.30 -17.37
C SER A 200 -6.70 12.06 -18.83
N ALA A 201 -6.96 10.80 -19.22
CA ALA A 201 -7.19 10.38 -20.60
C ALA A 201 -6.10 10.89 -21.58
N GLY A 202 -4.83 10.94 -21.13
CA GLY A 202 -3.69 11.42 -21.89
C GLY A 202 -3.59 12.96 -22.00
N ALA A 203 -4.49 13.69 -21.37
CA ALA A 203 -4.39 15.15 -21.32
C ALA A 203 -3.36 15.58 -20.26
N ARG A 204 -2.61 16.64 -20.58
CA ARG A 204 -1.69 17.24 -19.61
C ARG A 204 -2.47 17.84 -18.44
N VAL A 205 -1.98 17.63 -17.23
CA VAL A 205 -2.58 18.10 -16.00
C VAL A 205 -1.73 19.20 -15.35
N ALA A 206 -2.37 20.11 -14.60
CA ALA A 206 -1.69 21.05 -13.71
C ALA A 206 -1.94 20.65 -12.28
N LEU A 207 -0.89 20.69 -11.49
CA LEU A 207 -0.93 20.51 -10.05
C LEU A 207 -0.84 21.87 -9.34
N PRO A 208 -1.37 22.00 -8.13
CA PRO A 208 -1.04 23.12 -7.25
C PRO A 208 0.43 23.06 -6.82
N ASP A 209 1.03 24.24 -6.63
CA ASP A 209 2.38 24.35 -6.08
C ASP A 209 2.51 23.69 -4.70
N GLY A 210 3.73 23.31 -4.33
CA GLY A 210 4.05 22.69 -3.04
C GLY A 210 4.12 21.16 -3.10
N VAL A 211 3.69 20.49 -2.05
CA VAL A 211 3.89 19.04 -1.87
C VAL A 211 3.30 18.20 -3.00
N MET A 212 2.21 18.63 -3.62
CA MET A 212 1.63 17.92 -4.77
C MET A 212 2.54 17.99 -6.00
N GLU A 213 3.06 19.18 -6.32
CA GLU A 213 4.01 19.33 -7.42
C GLU A 213 5.31 18.58 -7.15
N GLU A 214 5.82 18.65 -5.92
CA GLU A 214 7.05 17.95 -5.51
C GLU A 214 6.94 16.41 -5.63
N THR A 215 5.75 15.86 -5.37
CA THR A 215 5.51 14.41 -5.37
C THR A 215 5.08 13.86 -6.73
N PHE A 216 4.21 14.54 -7.45
CA PHE A 216 3.63 14.05 -8.71
C PHE A 216 4.21 14.70 -9.96
N GLY A 217 4.69 15.96 -9.87
CA GLY A 217 5.00 16.80 -11.04
C GLY A 217 6.00 16.15 -11.98
N ARG A 218 7.15 15.71 -11.44
CA ARG A 218 8.20 15.06 -12.25
C ARG A 218 7.70 13.79 -12.97
N ALA A 219 6.92 12.96 -12.28
CA ALA A 219 6.39 11.73 -12.88
C ALA A 219 5.38 12.04 -13.99
N LEU A 220 4.49 13.00 -13.77
CA LEU A 220 3.51 13.42 -14.77
C LEU A 220 4.17 14.07 -15.99
N ASP A 221 5.19 14.90 -15.78
CA ASP A 221 5.96 15.50 -16.87
C ASP A 221 6.68 14.47 -17.75
N ALA A 222 7.17 13.40 -17.12
CA ALA A 222 7.85 12.33 -17.82
C ALA A 222 6.90 11.37 -18.55
N LEU A 223 5.68 11.20 -18.07
CA LEU A 223 4.74 10.21 -18.60
C LEU A 223 3.70 10.80 -19.56
N LEU A 224 3.21 12.02 -19.30
CA LEU A 224 2.22 12.65 -20.15
C LEU A 224 2.86 13.33 -21.37
N PRO A 225 2.17 13.34 -22.52
CA PRO A 225 2.68 13.99 -23.72
C PRO A 225 2.85 15.50 -23.51
N PRO A 226 3.82 16.14 -24.17
CA PRO A 226 3.95 17.59 -24.12
C PRO A 226 2.74 18.29 -24.76
N GLY A 227 2.36 19.44 -24.23
CA GLY A 227 1.22 20.18 -24.73
C GLY A 227 0.64 21.18 -23.73
N PRO A 228 -0.40 21.90 -24.09
CA PRO A 228 -1.06 22.81 -23.17
C PRO A 228 -1.80 22.01 -22.07
N THR A 229 -1.78 22.53 -20.86
CA THR A 229 -2.58 22.01 -19.76
C THR A 229 -4.06 22.06 -20.09
N ARG A 230 -4.75 20.94 -19.92
CA ARG A 230 -6.18 20.80 -20.21
C ARG A 230 -7.02 20.41 -19.01
N ARG A 231 -6.38 19.91 -17.96
CA ARG A 231 -7.08 19.49 -16.73
C ARG A 231 -6.35 20.01 -15.52
N ARG A 232 -7.09 20.35 -14.50
CA ARG A 232 -6.57 20.80 -13.21
C ARG A 232 -6.82 19.74 -12.16
N VAL A 233 -5.81 19.50 -11.36
CA VAL A 233 -5.88 18.57 -10.22
C VAL A 233 -5.92 19.39 -8.94
N VAL A 234 -6.74 18.96 -8.01
CA VAL A 234 -6.87 19.59 -6.70
C VAL A 234 -6.87 18.52 -5.61
N LEU A 235 -6.54 18.91 -4.39
CA LEU A 235 -6.80 18.11 -3.21
C LEU A 235 -8.22 18.41 -2.72
N ALA A 236 -9.05 17.38 -2.56
CA ALA A 236 -10.43 17.53 -2.08
C ALA A 236 -10.77 16.45 -1.05
N GLY A 237 -11.58 16.81 -0.07
CA GLY A 237 -11.96 15.87 0.99
C GLY A 237 -12.59 16.57 2.19
N PRO A 238 -12.85 15.83 3.27
CA PRO A 238 -13.43 16.38 4.47
C PRO A 238 -12.53 17.47 5.07
N GLY A 239 -13.12 18.54 5.57
CA GLY A 239 -12.39 19.68 6.13
C GLY A 239 -11.80 20.66 5.12
N LEU A 240 -11.82 20.36 3.83
CA LEU A 240 -11.40 21.27 2.76
C LEU A 240 -12.61 21.96 2.11
N PRO A 241 -12.42 23.16 1.54
CA PRO A 241 -13.47 23.82 0.78
C PRO A 241 -13.87 22.99 -0.46
N PRO A 242 -15.11 23.12 -0.94
CA PRO A 242 -15.53 22.47 -2.17
C PRO A 242 -14.62 22.86 -3.33
N ALA A 243 -14.25 21.87 -4.13
CA ALA A 243 -13.44 22.03 -5.33
C ALA A 243 -14.28 21.77 -6.57
N ASP A 244 -14.11 22.60 -7.61
CA ASP A 244 -14.80 22.52 -8.90
C ASP A 244 -13.79 22.35 -10.05
N GLU A 245 -12.74 21.58 -9.80
CA GLU A 245 -11.73 21.21 -10.77
C GLU A 245 -12.03 19.87 -11.44
N ASP A 246 -11.27 19.55 -12.51
CA ASP A 246 -11.52 18.36 -13.32
C ASP A 246 -11.25 17.05 -12.57
N ILE A 247 -10.22 17.04 -11.73
CA ILE A 247 -9.71 15.86 -11.03
C ILE A 247 -9.43 16.21 -9.57
N ALA A 248 -9.85 15.34 -8.67
CA ALA A 248 -9.63 15.50 -7.24
C ALA A 248 -8.84 14.31 -6.67
N LEU A 249 -7.72 14.60 -6.01
CA LEU A 249 -7.07 13.65 -5.09
C LEU A 249 -7.87 13.62 -3.79
N VAL A 250 -8.40 12.46 -3.45
CA VAL A 250 -9.35 12.29 -2.34
C VAL A 250 -8.89 11.19 -1.39
N PRO A 251 -9.24 11.25 -0.09
CA PRO A 251 -8.80 10.24 0.85
C PRO A 251 -9.51 8.90 0.61
N ARG A 252 -8.76 7.81 0.81
CA ARG A 252 -9.25 6.45 0.94
C ARG A 252 -9.33 6.10 2.43
N HIS A 253 -10.51 5.72 2.90
CA HIS A 253 -10.76 5.48 4.31
C HIS A 253 -9.90 4.34 4.87
N PRO A 254 -9.14 4.53 5.96
CA PRO A 254 -8.16 3.55 6.43
C PRO A 254 -8.77 2.26 6.95
N ARG A 255 -10.03 2.29 7.43
CA ARG A 255 -10.73 1.09 7.92
C ARG A 255 -11.54 0.38 6.86
N THR A 256 -12.32 1.13 6.07
CA THR A 256 -13.25 0.53 5.10
C THR A 256 -12.66 0.36 3.72
N GLY A 257 -11.62 1.14 3.38
CA GLY A 257 -11.09 1.25 2.02
C GLY A 257 -11.98 2.05 1.07
N GLU A 258 -13.06 2.64 1.58
CA GLU A 258 -13.97 3.45 0.80
C GLU A 258 -13.27 4.74 0.34
N VAL A 259 -13.54 5.15 -0.89
CA VAL A 259 -13.00 6.37 -1.47
C VAL A 259 -13.98 7.50 -1.24
N TRP A 260 -13.53 8.60 -0.65
CA TRP A 260 -14.35 9.79 -0.50
C TRP A 260 -14.81 10.31 -1.88
N ARG A 261 -16.05 10.77 -1.99
CA ARG A 261 -16.62 11.21 -3.25
C ARG A 261 -16.82 12.72 -3.26
N PRO A 262 -16.14 13.43 -4.17
CA PRO A 262 -16.38 14.86 -4.34
C PRO A 262 -17.80 15.10 -4.90
N PRO A 263 -18.46 16.22 -4.53
CA PRO A 263 -19.70 16.62 -5.14
C PRO A 263 -19.50 16.97 -6.63
N GLY A 264 -20.57 16.93 -7.43
CA GLY A 264 -20.57 17.51 -8.77
C GLY A 264 -19.98 16.67 -9.90
N GLY A 265 -19.50 15.46 -9.67
CA GLY A 265 -19.01 14.58 -10.75
C GLY A 265 -17.53 14.79 -11.13
N THR A 266 -16.76 15.53 -10.35
CA THR A 266 -15.28 15.60 -10.43
C THR A 266 -14.69 14.20 -10.37
N ALA A 267 -13.71 13.90 -11.21
CA ALA A 267 -13.06 12.58 -11.23
C ALA A 267 -12.23 12.39 -9.95
N ALA A 268 -12.59 11.38 -9.14
CA ALA A 268 -11.90 11.07 -7.91
C ALA A 268 -10.68 10.16 -8.14
N VAL A 269 -9.54 10.55 -7.59
CA VAL A 269 -8.31 9.76 -7.54
C VAL A 269 -8.01 9.42 -6.08
N PRO A 270 -8.05 8.13 -5.70
CA PRO A 270 -7.84 7.75 -4.31
C PRO A 270 -6.37 7.93 -3.88
N LEU A 271 -6.19 8.44 -2.68
CA LEU A 271 -4.91 8.53 -1.99
C LEU A 271 -5.08 7.99 -0.57
N GLU A 272 -4.12 7.24 -0.05
CA GLU A 272 -4.16 6.73 1.33
C GLU A 272 -4.37 7.88 2.31
N ALA A 273 -5.23 7.67 3.31
CA ALA A 273 -5.70 8.76 4.17
C ALA A 273 -4.59 9.49 4.91
N ASP A 274 -3.56 8.76 5.38
CA ASP A 274 -2.43 9.33 6.11
C ASP A 274 -1.56 10.26 5.23
N VAL A 275 -1.39 9.90 3.96
CA VAL A 275 -0.69 10.73 2.96
C VAL A 275 -1.57 11.93 2.58
N TRP A 276 -2.86 11.68 2.34
CA TRP A 276 -3.81 12.74 2.02
C TRP A 276 -3.92 13.78 3.16
N LEU A 277 -4.03 13.34 4.42
CA LEU A 277 -4.10 14.21 5.59
C LEU A 277 -2.87 15.12 5.69
N HIS A 278 -1.67 14.57 5.45
CA HIS A 278 -0.45 15.38 5.47
C HIS A 278 -0.43 16.44 4.36
N MET A 279 -0.93 16.10 3.15
CA MET A 279 -1.03 17.07 2.05
C MET A 279 -2.10 18.13 2.31
N ALA A 280 -3.24 17.74 2.90
CA ALA A 280 -4.37 18.61 3.16
C ALA A 280 -4.11 19.58 4.32
N PHE A 281 -3.42 19.12 5.35
CA PHE A 281 -3.18 19.85 6.59
C PHE A 281 -1.69 19.83 6.92
N PRO A 282 -0.85 20.49 6.12
CA PRO A 282 0.59 20.48 6.34
C PRO A 282 0.93 21.09 7.69
N CYS A 283 1.54 20.30 8.57
CA CYS A 283 2.07 20.79 9.83
C CYS A 283 3.30 21.67 9.55
N ALA A 284 3.33 22.86 10.14
CA ALA A 284 4.49 23.75 10.08
C ALA A 284 5.72 23.21 10.86
N GLN A 285 5.57 22.08 11.53
CA GLN A 285 6.67 21.40 12.24
C GLN A 285 7.52 20.61 11.26
N LEU A 286 8.82 20.60 11.47
CA LEU A 286 9.76 19.73 10.76
C LEU A 286 9.20 18.29 10.76
N PRO A 287 9.15 17.63 9.61
CA PRO A 287 8.50 16.32 9.46
C PRO A 287 9.20 15.20 10.25
N VAL A 288 10.29 15.49 10.93
CA VAL A 288 11.08 14.52 11.66
C VAL A 288 10.98 14.81 13.15
N PRO A 289 10.31 13.95 13.94
CA PRO A 289 10.46 14.02 15.37
C PRO A 289 11.95 13.86 15.69
N VAL A 290 12.56 14.91 16.19
CA VAL A 290 13.92 14.83 16.68
C VAL A 290 13.94 13.78 17.79
N THR A 291 14.28 12.58 17.41
CA THR A 291 14.60 11.44 18.27
C THR A 291 13.73 11.29 19.52
N GLY A 292 12.68 10.50 19.40
CA GLY A 292 12.13 9.88 20.61
C GLY A 292 13.28 9.14 21.33
N GLY A 293 13.69 9.62 22.48
CA GLY A 293 14.70 8.96 23.31
C GLY A 293 15.97 9.75 23.62
N MET A 294 16.15 10.97 23.11
CA MET A 294 17.23 11.83 23.62
C MET A 294 16.88 12.30 25.03
N PRO A 295 17.79 12.20 26.00
CA PRO A 295 17.58 12.75 27.33
C PRO A 295 17.32 14.26 27.27
N GLU A 296 16.52 14.77 28.19
CA GLU A 296 16.27 16.21 28.30
C GLU A 296 17.60 16.98 28.44
N GLY A 297 17.77 18.03 27.63
CA GLY A 297 18.98 18.86 27.63
C GLY A 297 20.14 18.32 26.78
N VAL A 298 19.99 17.18 26.10
CA VAL A 298 20.97 16.71 25.13
C VAL A 298 20.62 17.22 23.73
N PHE A 299 21.54 17.94 23.12
CA PHE A 299 21.39 18.45 21.76
C PHE A 299 22.19 17.58 20.78
N ARG A 300 21.64 17.38 19.57
CA ARG A 300 22.41 16.78 18.49
C ARG A 300 23.40 17.80 17.95
N ASP A 301 24.62 17.38 17.73
CA ASP A 301 25.63 18.17 17.04
C ASP A 301 25.45 18.17 15.52
N ASP A 302 24.79 17.13 14.99
CA ASP A 302 24.43 16.97 13.58
C ASP A 302 22.96 17.35 13.35
N PRO A 303 22.67 18.46 12.67
CA PRO A 303 21.29 18.75 12.29
C PRO A 303 20.77 17.65 11.38
N LEU A 304 19.50 17.27 11.56
CA LEU A 304 18.83 16.38 10.61
C LEU A 304 18.90 17.03 9.22
N PRO A 305 19.18 16.24 8.15
CA PRO A 305 19.16 16.78 6.81
C PRO A 305 17.77 17.37 6.56
N PRO A 306 17.66 18.66 6.21
CA PRO A 306 16.37 19.31 5.97
C PRO A 306 15.65 18.76 4.76
N TYR A 307 16.39 18.01 3.92
CA TYR A 307 15.89 17.43 2.69
C TYR A 307 16.35 15.97 2.59
N PRO A 308 15.54 15.10 1.94
CA PRO A 308 15.95 13.74 1.66
C PRO A 308 17.14 13.74 0.70
N TRP A 309 18.00 12.76 0.84
CA TRP A 309 19.23 12.61 0.05
C TRP A 309 18.99 12.17 -1.42
N ARG A 310 17.75 11.87 -1.80
CA ARG A 310 17.32 11.62 -3.18
C ARG A 310 16.01 12.32 -3.49
N LEU A 311 15.72 12.54 -4.75
CA LEU A 311 14.41 13.03 -5.19
C LEU A 311 13.33 11.99 -4.88
N PHE A 312 12.12 12.46 -4.60
CA PHE A 312 10.96 11.60 -4.41
C PHE A 312 10.71 10.74 -5.66
N ARG A 313 10.36 9.48 -5.44
CA ARG A 313 10.02 8.56 -6.53
C ARG A 313 8.78 7.78 -6.14
N PRO A 314 7.69 7.87 -6.91
CA PRO A 314 6.57 6.94 -6.77
C PRO A 314 7.05 5.50 -6.88
N ASP A 315 6.48 4.60 -6.09
CA ASP A 315 6.84 3.18 -6.19
C ASP A 315 6.37 2.61 -7.54
N ARG A 316 7.33 2.10 -8.31
CA ARG A 316 7.10 1.59 -9.65
C ARG A 316 6.27 0.31 -9.65
N GLU A 317 6.51 -0.60 -8.70
CA GLU A 317 5.80 -1.89 -8.66
C GLU A 317 4.34 -1.66 -8.29
N VAL A 318 4.08 -0.80 -7.31
CA VAL A 318 2.70 -0.41 -6.93
C VAL A 318 2.02 0.33 -8.08
N PHE A 319 2.72 1.24 -8.77
CA PHE A 319 2.21 1.91 -9.96
C PHE A 319 1.79 0.90 -11.04
N LEU A 320 2.67 -0.03 -11.41
CA LEU A 320 2.41 -1.03 -12.45
C LEU A 320 1.29 -1.98 -12.05
N SER A 321 1.30 -2.50 -10.83
CA SER A 321 0.27 -3.43 -10.35
C SER A 321 -1.12 -2.76 -10.31
N THR A 322 -1.17 -1.49 -9.87
CA THR A 322 -2.42 -0.71 -9.89
C THR A 322 -2.87 -0.47 -11.32
N LEU A 323 -1.98 -0.03 -12.20
CA LEU A 323 -2.32 0.28 -13.58
C LEU A 323 -2.79 -0.95 -14.35
N ALA A 324 -2.18 -2.12 -14.10
CA ALA A 324 -2.60 -3.39 -14.70
C ALA A 324 -4.04 -3.78 -14.35
N ARG A 325 -4.55 -3.30 -13.20
CA ARG A 325 -5.92 -3.56 -12.73
C ARG A 325 -6.95 -2.51 -13.15
N LEU A 326 -6.50 -1.46 -13.83
CA LEU A 326 -7.40 -0.44 -14.38
C LEU A 326 -7.76 -0.77 -15.84
N PRO A 327 -9.06 -0.92 -16.20
CA PRO A 327 -9.46 -1.20 -17.59
C PRO A 327 -8.92 -0.20 -18.61
N ALA A 328 -8.65 1.05 -18.18
CA ALA A 328 -8.07 2.10 -19.02
C ALA A 328 -6.69 1.76 -19.58
N VAL A 329 -5.94 0.82 -18.96
CA VAL A 329 -4.61 0.40 -19.47
C VAL A 329 -4.70 -0.26 -20.86
N ARG A 330 -5.89 -0.62 -21.32
CA ARG A 330 -6.13 -1.10 -22.69
C ARG A 330 -6.02 0.00 -23.74
N GLU A 331 -6.15 1.27 -23.35
CA GLU A 331 -5.96 2.39 -24.25
C GLU A 331 -4.50 2.43 -24.73
N PRO A 332 -4.24 2.53 -26.06
CA PRO A 332 -2.90 2.35 -26.62
C PRO A 332 -1.82 3.27 -26.02
N TRP A 333 -2.16 4.52 -25.71
CA TRP A 333 -1.23 5.47 -25.11
C TRP A 333 -0.83 5.06 -23.68
N LEU A 334 -1.78 4.63 -22.87
CA LEU A 334 -1.56 4.22 -21.48
C LEU A 334 -0.86 2.86 -21.41
N ARG A 335 -1.25 1.95 -22.33
CA ARG A 335 -0.54 0.68 -22.52
C ARG A 335 0.92 0.88 -22.90
N GLY A 336 1.21 1.83 -23.78
CA GLY A 336 2.59 2.17 -24.15
C GLY A 336 3.41 2.70 -22.97
N ILE A 337 2.79 3.42 -22.02
CA ILE A 337 3.42 3.82 -20.75
C ILE A 337 3.73 2.58 -19.91
N TYR A 338 2.70 1.73 -19.69
CA TYR A 338 2.84 0.50 -18.91
C TYR A 338 3.97 -0.39 -19.42
N ASP A 339 3.99 -0.68 -20.73
CA ASP A 339 4.98 -1.58 -21.33
C ASP A 339 6.40 -0.99 -21.21
N ARG A 340 6.60 0.32 -21.46
CA ARG A 340 7.90 0.97 -21.26
C ARG A 340 8.38 0.88 -19.81
N MET A 341 7.49 1.11 -18.86
CA MET A 341 7.82 1.06 -17.43
C MET A 341 8.14 -0.35 -16.96
N ARG A 342 7.43 -1.36 -17.47
CA ARG A 342 7.66 -2.77 -17.16
C ARG A 342 8.98 -3.27 -17.74
N ASP A 343 9.25 -2.99 -19.02
CA ASP A 343 10.35 -3.59 -19.78
C ASP A 343 11.70 -2.92 -19.51
N ALA A 344 11.72 -1.70 -18.98
CA ALA A 344 12.92 -0.94 -18.66
C ALA A 344 13.00 -0.53 -17.19
N PRO A 345 13.17 -1.48 -16.26
CA PRO A 345 13.09 -1.19 -14.81
C PRO A 345 14.17 -0.22 -14.32
N TYR A 346 15.32 -0.18 -14.97
CA TYR A 346 16.43 0.73 -14.63
C TYR A 346 16.36 2.09 -15.33
N ALA A 347 15.46 2.25 -16.29
CA ALA A 347 15.20 3.50 -17.00
C ALA A 347 13.87 4.12 -16.58
N CYS A 348 13.51 3.93 -15.32
CA CYS A 348 12.31 4.55 -14.76
C CYS A 348 12.45 6.08 -14.88
N PRO A 349 11.49 6.77 -15.50
CA PRO A 349 11.61 8.19 -15.79
C PRO A 349 11.39 9.07 -14.55
N PHE A 350 10.99 8.51 -13.41
CA PHE A 350 10.78 9.21 -12.15
C PHE A 350 11.45 8.56 -10.96
#